data_19153e1425a62494915f0a6d8dcae4e8
#
_entry.id   19153e1425a62494915f0a6d8dcae4e8
#
_cell.length_a   1.000
_cell.length_b   1.000
_cell.length_c   1.000
_cell.angle_alpha   90.00
_cell.angle_beta   90.00
_cell.angle_gamma   90.00
#
_symmetry.space_group_name_H-M   'P 1'
#
loop_
_entity.id
_entity.type
_entity.pdbx_description
1 polymer ?
#
loop_
_entity_poly.entity_id
_entity_poly.type
_entity_poly.pdbx_seq_one_letter_code
_entity_poly.pdbx_strand_id
1 'polypeptide(L)'
;MQNIFIEKPYRFVRPLMSDWFAWLMNNRLIHVPLIRLSESIHKVESRGAELLKKSVDNGDGVMIVPNHPRISDPVVLYDLIRRANTPMFAMASWHLFNQTKLHAAIIRLYGGYSINREGLDRESINFSIAAMQNNSRPLLVFPEGATSRTNDSMMPFLDGPTFIARTAARRRSKLGLRTVIHPVAIRYVFTGDFKKELNRLMDPVEDSLKLSAGQSLEPAARVRRALDALVVKRELEFDVEPDNSLSPFDRRQRLSDSVMATAELRCFGERSESDFSNRIREVRSHVFPELLAKENLSDEEQKIRWRDLERTYLTWQMASYPDDYLAGNPSNDRVLEIAAKIYEDLNDKPRKCSRQKVIVECCEAIEVPAEKHRGPETDR
;
A
#
# COMPACT_ATOMS: atom_id res chain seq x y z
N MET A 1 12.61 -2.38 -6.08
CA MET A 1 12.25 -3.68 -5.43
C MET A 1 11.73 -3.38 -4.02
N GLN A 2 10.60 -3.95 -3.58
CA GLN A 2 10.22 -3.83 -2.17
C GLN A 2 11.34 -4.43 -1.31
N ASN A 3 11.73 -3.77 -0.21
CA ASN A 3 12.71 -4.32 0.73
C ASN A 3 12.13 -5.58 1.38
N ILE A 4 12.40 -6.73 0.78
CA ILE A 4 11.96 -8.04 1.25
C ILE A 4 13.12 -8.62 2.05
N PHE A 5 12.87 -8.96 3.31
CA PHE A 5 13.83 -9.62 4.19
C PHE A 5 13.48 -11.09 4.28
N ILE A 6 14.43 -11.98 3.92
CA ILE A 6 14.25 -13.44 3.93
C ILE A 6 15.25 -14.10 4.89
N GLU A 7 15.93 -13.32 5.73
CA GLU A 7 17.01 -13.85 6.58
C GLU A 7 16.50 -14.63 7.80
N LYS A 8 15.25 -14.41 8.19
CA LYS A 8 14.69 -15.02 9.41
C LYS A 8 13.24 -15.44 9.18
N PRO A 9 12.80 -16.56 9.77
CA PRO A 9 11.40 -16.94 9.76
C PRO A 9 10.55 -15.86 10.45
N TYR A 10 9.35 -15.66 9.92
CA TYR A 10 8.39 -14.72 10.48
C TYR A 10 8.06 -15.08 11.93
N ARG A 11 8.01 -14.05 12.78
CA ARG A 11 7.44 -14.11 14.13
C ARG A 11 6.56 -12.88 14.33
N PHE A 12 5.39 -13.08 14.90
CA PHE A 12 4.47 -11.99 15.19
C PHE A 12 5.11 -10.95 16.12
N VAL A 13 5.08 -9.70 15.69
CA VAL A 13 5.61 -8.56 16.44
C VAL A 13 4.44 -7.80 17.06
N ARG A 14 4.31 -7.87 18.38
CA ARG A 14 3.26 -7.18 19.13
C ARG A 14 3.51 -5.68 19.24
N PRO A 15 2.46 -4.84 19.31
CA PRO A 15 2.62 -3.42 19.57
C PRO A 15 3.16 -3.19 20.99
N LEU A 16 3.85 -2.08 21.18
CA LEU A 16 4.19 -1.55 22.49
C LEU A 16 3.10 -0.54 22.87
N MET A 17 2.21 -0.93 23.77
CA MET A 17 1.16 -0.04 24.26
C MET A 17 1.74 0.96 25.25
N SER A 18 2.07 2.17 24.78
CA SER A 18 2.59 3.25 25.62
C SER A 18 1.69 4.48 25.52
N ASP A 19 0.85 4.69 26.54
CA ASP A 19 0.01 5.88 26.59
C ASP A 19 0.84 7.16 26.75
N TRP A 20 1.96 7.08 27.47
CA TRP A 20 2.93 8.19 27.58
C TRP A 20 3.51 8.57 26.21
N PHE A 21 3.91 7.58 25.40
CA PHE A 21 4.44 7.87 24.06
C PHE A 21 3.35 8.44 23.13
N ALA A 22 2.14 7.88 23.19
CA ALA A 22 1.00 8.42 22.46
C ALA A 22 0.71 9.88 22.87
N TRP A 23 0.75 10.18 24.16
CA TRP A 23 0.62 11.55 24.69
C TRP A 23 1.74 12.46 24.18
N LEU A 24 3.00 12.00 24.22
CA LEU A 24 4.14 12.76 23.73
C LEU A 24 3.99 13.10 22.24
N MET A 25 3.62 12.13 21.43
CA MET A 25 3.44 12.30 19.99
C MET A 25 2.16 13.07 19.64
N ASN A 26 1.19 13.14 20.54
CA ASN A 26 0.05 14.05 20.43
C ASN A 26 0.46 15.53 20.53
N ASN A 27 1.68 15.81 21.00
CA ASN A 27 2.17 17.16 21.04
C ASN A 27 2.48 17.68 19.62
N ARG A 28 1.74 18.71 19.20
CA ARG A 28 1.88 19.34 17.87
C ARG A 28 3.30 19.85 17.60
N LEU A 29 4.01 20.27 18.64
CA LEU A 29 5.40 20.77 18.53
C LEU A 29 6.39 19.67 18.13
N ILE A 30 6.06 18.40 18.35
CA ILE A 30 6.90 17.24 17.97
C ILE A 30 6.43 16.68 16.64
N HIS A 31 5.14 16.43 16.51
CA HIS A 31 4.56 15.75 15.35
C HIS A 31 4.70 16.56 14.04
N VAL A 32 4.39 17.86 14.07
CA VAL A 32 4.42 18.71 12.87
C VAL A 32 5.83 18.86 12.26
N PRO A 33 6.89 19.15 13.03
CA PRO A 33 8.25 19.18 12.49
C PRO A 33 8.68 17.83 11.93
N LEU A 34 8.32 16.73 12.60
CA LEU A 34 8.66 15.36 12.12
C LEU A 34 8.10 15.11 10.72
N ILE A 35 6.81 15.39 10.50
CA ILE A 35 6.17 15.22 9.19
C ILE A 35 6.81 16.13 8.13
N ARG A 36 7.09 17.38 8.48
CA ARG A 36 7.71 18.33 7.55
C ARG A 36 9.07 17.89 7.08
N LEU A 37 9.90 17.42 8.01
CA LEU A 37 11.28 17.00 7.72
C LEU A 37 11.32 15.67 6.97
N SER A 38 10.50 14.69 7.38
CA SER A 38 10.56 13.35 6.81
C SER A 38 9.81 13.21 5.49
N GLU A 39 8.69 13.94 5.31
CA GLU A 39 7.75 13.69 4.20
C GLU A 39 7.55 14.88 3.24
N SER A 40 8.25 15.99 3.42
CA SER A 40 8.03 17.23 2.63
C SER A 40 6.58 17.75 2.67
N ILE A 41 5.84 17.38 3.72
CA ILE A 41 4.46 17.79 3.93
C ILE A 41 4.45 19.03 4.82
N HIS A 42 4.00 20.16 4.28
CA HIS A 42 3.97 21.41 5.03
C HIS A 42 2.67 21.62 5.83
N LYS A 43 1.59 20.93 5.44
CA LYS A 43 0.28 21.05 6.09
C LYS A 43 -0.49 19.74 6.02
N VAL A 44 -1.09 19.33 7.14
CA VAL A 44 -2.10 18.26 7.20
C VAL A 44 -3.41 18.89 7.64
N GLU A 45 -4.48 18.63 6.91
CA GLU A 45 -5.85 19.03 7.24
C GLU A 45 -6.70 17.79 7.48
N SER A 46 -7.02 17.50 8.73
CA SER A 46 -7.92 16.40 9.09
C SER A 46 -9.32 16.90 9.36
N ARG A 47 -10.31 16.18 8.81
CA ARG A 47 -11.76 16.44 8.96
C ARG A 47 -12.44 15.17 9.47
N GLY A 48 -13.60 15.32 10.14
CA GLY A 48 -14.39 14.17 10.62
C GLY A 48 -13.80 13.45 11.84
N ALA A 49 -12.83 14.04 12.55
CA ALA A 49 -12.27 13.43 13.74
C ALA A 49 -13.33 13.22 14.86
N GLU A 50 -14.34 14.06 14.90
CA GLU A 50 -15.49 13.97 15.80
C GLU A 50 -16.35 12.73 15.53
N LEU A 51 -16.44 12.27 14.27
CA LEU A 51 -17.16 11.05 13.90
C LEU A 51 -16.45 9.81 14.48
N LEU A 52 -15.13 9.75 14.30
CA LEU A 52 -14.31 8.70 14.88
C LEU A 52 -14.40 8.68 16.41
N LYS A 53 -14.27 9.87 17.03
CA LYS A 53 -14.38 10.02 18.48
C LYS A 53 -15.73 9.53 18.99
N LYS A 54 -16.84 9.89 18.34
CA LYS A 54 -18.19 9.46 18.69
C LYS A 54 -18.32 7.95 18.73
N SER A 55 -17.80 7.24 17.72
CA SER A 55 -17.85 5.77 17.70
C SER A 55 -17.03 5.15 18.83
N VAL A 56 -15.87 5.72 19.14
CA VAL A 56 -15.02 5.26 20.26
C VAL A 56 -15.73 5.50 21.61
N ASP A 57 -16.27 6.68 21.83
CA ASP A 57 -16.99 7.05 23.05
C ASP A 57 -18.25 6.21 23.25
N ASN A 58 -18.91 5.77 22.18
CA ASN A 58 -20.05 4.85 22.21
C ASN A 58 -19.67 3.41 22.59
N GLY A 59 -18.38 3.10 22.66
CA GLY A 59 -17.91 1.74 22.93
C GLY A 59 -17.98 0.83 21.71
N ASP A 60 -18.07 1.34 20.47
CA ASP A 60 -18.09 0.56 19.26
C ASP A 60 -16.74 -0.16 19.02
N GLY A 61 -16.75 -1.33 18.42
CA GLY A 61 -15.53 -1.94 17.85
C GLY A 61 -15.19 -1.24 16.54
N VAL A 62 -14.12 -0.46 16.51
CA VAL A 62 -13.85 0.47 15.41
C VAL A 62 -12.72 -0.03 14.50
N MET A 63 -12.96 -0.06 13.18
CA MET A 63 -11.94 -0.22 12.16
C MET A 63 -11.83 1.06 11.32
N ILE A 64 -10.61 1.54 11.10
CA ILE A 64 -10.30 2.68 10.23
C ILE A 64 -9.73 2.11 8.92
N VAL A 65 -10.36 2.43 7.80
CA VAL A 65 -10.06 1.86 6.48
C VAL A 65 -9.77 2.98 5.48
N PRO A 66 -8.50 3.41 5.36
CA PRO A 66 -8.11 4.43 4.40
C PRO A 66 -7.69 3.84 3.05
N ASN A 67 -7.72 4.68 1.98
CA ASN A 67 -6.92 4.43 0.79
C ASN A 67 -5.41 4.54 1.13
N HIS A 68 -4.54 3.99 0.27
CA HIS A 68 -3.10 3.92 0.56
C HIS A 68 -2.21 4.54 -0.52
N PRO A 69 -2.30 5.87 -0.77
CA PRO A 69 -1.53 6.52 -1.83
C PRO A 69 -0.02 6.63 -1.55
N ARG A 70 0.43 6.64 -0.29
CA ARG A 70 1.86 6.86 0.05
C ARG A 70 2.31 6.02 1.25
N ILE A 71 3.61 5.76 1.33
CA ILE A 71 4.23 5.11 2.51
C ILE A 71 4.03 5.96 3.79
N SER A 72 3.91 7.27 3.66
CA SER A 72 3.72 8.22 4.76
C SER A 72 2.30 8.25 5.36
N ASP A 73 1.34 7.54 4.77
CA ASP A 73 -0.07 7.58 5.20
C ASP A 73 -0.28 7.29 6.70
N PRO A 74 0.39 6.30 7.32
CA PRO A 74 0.23 6.09 8.76
C PRO A 74 0.65 7.30 9.60
N VAL A 75 1.64 8.06 9.13
CA VAL A 75 2.14 9.25 9.83
C VAL A 75 1.16 10.43 9.69
N VAL A 76 0.58 10.63 8.50
CA VAL A 76 -0.39 11.72 8.30
C VAL A 76 -1.74 11.42 8.96
N LEU A 77 -2.16 10.15 9.01
CA LEU A 77 -3.35 9.71 9.74
C LEU A 77 -3.26 10.01 11.24
N TYR A 78 -2.04 10.11 11.76
CA TYR A 78 -1.86 10.41 13.18
C TYR A 78 -2.43 11.80 13.57
N ASP A 79 -2.53 12.78 12.65
CA ASP A 79 -3.22 14.07 12.95
C ASP A 79 -4.73 13.85 13.17
N LEU A 80 -5.39 12.96 12.42
CA LEU A 80 -6.78 12.58 12.64
C LEU A 80 -6.96 11.91 14.01
N ILE A 81 -6.10 10.93 14.32
CA ILE A 81 -6.10 10.16 15.57
C ILE A 81 -5.89 11.08 16.79
N ARG A 82 -4.94 12.01 16.68
CA ARG A 82 -4.67 13.02 17.69
C ARG A 82 -5.89 13.91 17.94
N ARG A 83 -6.58 14.36 16.88
CA ARG A 83 -7.80 15.19 17.00
C ARG A 83 -8.97 14.41 17.60
N ALA A 84 -9.09 13.13 17.29
CA ALA A 84 -10.07 12.26 17.92
C ALA A 84 -9.70 11.87 19.37
N ASN A 85 -8.50 12.23 19.83
CA ASN A 85 -7.93 11.90 21.14
C ASN A 85 -8.03 10.39 21.46
N THR A 86 -7.74 9.54 20.49
CA THR A 86 -7.79 8.09 20.65
C THR A 86 -6.56 7.45 20.03
N PRO A 87 -5.73 6.72 20.81
CA PRO A 87 -4.66 5.94 20.23
C PRO A 87 -5.24 4.78 19.41
N MET A 88 -4.48 4.30 18.41
CA MET A 88 -4.91 3.22 17.52
C MET A 88 -3.92 2.07 17.50
N PHE A 89 -4.38 0.90 17.04
CA PHE A 89 -3.52 -0.15 16.51
C PHE A 89 -3.39 -0.01 15.00
N ALA A 90 -2.22 -0.33 14.45
CA ALA A 90 -1.97 -0.26 13.01
C ALA A 90 -1.35 -1.57 12.51
N MET A 91 -2.03 -2.24 11.57
CA MET A 91 -1.50 -3.43 10.91
C MET A 91 -0.41 -3.01 9.91
N ALA A 92 0.78 -3.57 10.01
CA ALA A 92 1.92 -3.23 9.17
C ALA A 92 2.67 -4.47 8.68
N SER A 93 3.19 -4.43 7.45
CA SER A 93 4.00 -5.54 6.92
C SER A 93 5.18 -5.84 7.84
N TRP A 94 5.42 -7.13 8.13
CA TRP A 94 6.51 -7.56 9.01
C TRP A 94 7.89 -7.16 8.52
N HIS A 95 8.07 -6.98 7.22
CA HIS A 95 9.33 -6.48 6.62
C HIS A 95 9.75 -5.11 7.17
N LEU A 96 8.79 -4.26 7.56
CA LEU A 96 9.08 -2.95 8.14
C LEU A 96 9.77 -3.06 9.51
N PHE A 97 9.48 -4.12 10.26
CA PHE A 97 10.09 -4.37 11.57
C PHE A 97 11.53 -4.92 11.49
N ASN A 98 11.96 -5.31 10.29
CA ASN A 98 13.31 -5.84 10.05
C ASN A 98 14.29 -4.81 9.49
N GLN A 99 13.87 -3.60 9.17
CA GLN A 99 14.76 -2.56 8.63
C GLN A 99 15.83 -2.14 9.63
N THR A 100 15.42 -1.66 10.81
CA THR A 100 16.31 -1.37 11.95
C THR A 100 15.57 -1.60 13.27
N LYS A 101 16.31 -1.86 14.36
CA LYS A 101 15.72 -1.99 15.70
C LYS A 101 14.99 -0.72 16.14
N LEU A 102 15.53 0.46 15.80
CA LEU A 102 14.92 1.75 16.12
C LEU A 102 13.61 1.94 15.36
N HIS A 103 13.59 1.63 14.05
CA HIS A 103 12.39 1.73 13.24
C HIS A 103 11.29 0.78 13.76
N ALA A 104 11.63 -0.46 14.06
CA ALA A 104 10.72 -1.41 14.67
C ALA A 104 10.16 -0.92 16.02
N ALA A 105 11.01 -0.34 16.89
CA ALA A 105 10.55 0.22 18.15
C ALA A 105 9.59 1.38 17.97
N ILE A 106 9.87 2.30 17.04
CA ILE A 106 9.00 3.43 16.70
C ILE A 106 7.64 2.93 16.21
N ILE A 107 7.59 2.02 15.22
CA ILE A 107 6.34 1.46 14.71
C ILE A 107 5.51 0.86 15.86
N ARG A 108 6.14 0.07 16.73
CA ARG A 108 5.47 -0.58 17.86
C ARG A 108 4.93 0.42 18.89
N LEU A 109 5.66 1.50 19.15
CA LEU A 109 5.24 2.57 20.08
C LEU A 109 4.02 3.33 19.55
N TYR A 110 3.89 3.47 18.21
CA TYR A 110 2.69 4.01 17.56
C TYR A 110 1.51 3.03 17.49
N GLY A 111 1.62 1.86 18.15
CA GLY A 111 0.58 0.83 18.13
C GLY A 111 0.67 -0.12 16.94
N GLY A 112 1.77 -0.05 16.16
CA GLY A 112 1.99 -0.93 15.04
C GLY A 112 2.29 -2.37 15.46
N TYR A 113 1.68 -3.33 14.77
CA TYR A 113 1.95 -4.75 14.89
C TYR A 113 2.12 -5.40 13.52
N SER A 114 2.81 -6.53 13.47
CA SER A 114 3.16 -7.14 12.20
C SER A 114 2.07 -8.01 11.60
N ILE A 115 2.05 -8.08 10.27
CA ILE A 115 1.34 -9.11 9.50
C ILE A 115 2.28 -9.73 8.48
N ASN A 116 2.25 -11.08 8.39
CA ASN A 116 2.86 -11.81 7.28
C ASN A 116 1.86 -11.84 6.11
N ARG A 117 2.24 -11.25 4.99
CA ARG A 117 1.41 -11.21 3.77
C ARG A 117 1.67 -12.39 2.83
N GLU A 118 2.75 -13.12 3.07
CA GLU A 118 3.19 -14.28 2.29
C GLU A 118 2.61 -15.61 2.82
N GLY A 119 1.61 -15.55 3.70
CA GLY A 119 0.97 -16.74 4.26
C GLY A 119 -0.22 -16.40 5.16
N LEU A 120 -0.85 -17.42 5.74
CA LEU A 120 -1.95 -17.23 6.68
C LEU A 120 -1.40 -16.90 8.08
N ASP A 121 -1.45 -15.63 8.45
CA ASP A 121 -1.01 -15.13 9.76
C ASP A 121 -2.15 -15.16 10.79
N ARG A 122 -2.35 -16.31 11.39
CA ARG A 122 -3.41 -16.52 12.40
C ARG A 122 -3.21 -15.64 13.65
N GLU A 123 -1.97 -15.39 14.06
CA GLU A 123 -1.68 -14.63 15.29
C GLU A 123 -2.03 -13.14 15.08
N SER A 124 -1.64 -12.55 13.95
CA SER A 124 -2.01 -11.19 13.59
C SER A 124 -3.51 -11.01 13.42
N ILE A 125 -4.18 -11.95 12.73
CA ILE A 125 -5.63 -11.91 12.53
C ILE A 125 -6.36 -12.01 13.88
N ASN A 126 -5.96 -12.92 14.75
CA ASN A 126 -6.59 -13.07 16.07
C ASN A 126 -6.38 -11.84 16.95
N PHE A 127 -5.18 -11.22 16.91
CA PHE A 127 -4.92 -9.96 17.59
C PHE A 127 -5.86 -8.86 17.08
N SER A 128 -6.01 -8.73 15.76
CA SER A 128 -6.90 -7.75 15.13
C SER A 128 -8.35 -7.90 15.56
N ILE A 129 -8.86 -9.14 15.55
CA ILE A 129 -10.22 -9.45 15.99
C ILE A 129 -10.38 -9.11 17.48
N ALA A 130 -9.42 -9.48 18.33
CA ALA A 130 -9.47 -9.19 19.76
C ALA A 130 -9.42 -7.68 20.05
N ALA A 131 -8.62 -6.91 19.30
CA ALA A 131 -8.55 -5.45 19.43
C ALA A 131 -9.91 -4.79 19.17
N MET A 132 -10.60 -5.19 18.10
CA MET A 132 -11.94 -4.70 17.79
C MET A 132 -13.01 -5.21 18.77
N GLN A 133 -12.93 -6.49 19.18
CA GLN A 133 -13.87 -7.10 20.11
C GLN A 133 -13.87 -6.40 21.45
N ASN A 134 -12.70 -6.08 21.99
CA ASN A 134 -12.52 -5.52 23.33
C ASN A 134 -12.62 -3.99 23.35
N ASN A 135 -12.79 -3.36 22.18
CA ASN A 135 -12.76 -1.90 22.02
C ASN A 135 -11.58 -1.23 22.75
N SER A 136 -10.42 -1.89 22.74
CA SER A 136 -9.24 -1.37 23.42
C SER A 136 -8.67 -0.14 22.72
N ARG A 137 -8.69 -0.15 21.38
CA ARG A 137 -8.28 0.95 20.48
C ARG A 137 -8.84 0.71 19.07
N PRO A 138 -9.13 1.76 18.28
CA PRO A 138 -9.42 1.60 16.87
C PRO A 138 -8.32 0.84 16.14
N LEU A 139 -8.70 0.03 15.17
CA LEU A 139 -7.83 -0.77 14.33
C LEU A 139 -7.66 -0.11 12.96
N LEU A 140 -6.47 0.35 12.62
CA LEU A 140 -6.12 0.85 11.29
C LEU A 140 -5.68 -0.31 10.39
N VAL A 141 -6.36 -0.48 9.26
CA VAL A 141 -6.01 -1.46 8.23
C VAL A 141 -6.13 -0.80 6.86
N PHE A 142 -5.05 -0.86 6.06
CA PHE A 142 -5.09 -0.46 4.66
C PHE A 142 -5.60 -1.63 3.82
N PRO A 143 -6.81 -1.55 3.24
CA PRO A 143 -7.46 -2.70 2.61
C PRO A 143 -6.77 -3.11 1.30
N GLU A 144 -6.06 -2.20 0.65
CA GLU A 144 -5.28 -2.45 -0.57
C GLU A 144 -4.05 -3.33 -0.33
N GLY A 145 -3.58 -3.42 0.91
CA GLY A 145 -2.40 -4.21 1.30
C GLY A 145 -1.06 -3.68 0.80
N ALA A 146 -1.04 -2.72 -0.11
CA ALA A 146 0.15 -2.02 -0.61
C ALA A 146 -0.21 -0.60 -1.04
N THR A 147 0.83 0.24 -1.27
CA THR A 147 0.62 1.62 -1.71
C THR A 147 0.30 1.70 -3.20
N SER A 148 -0.79 2.38 -3.57
CA SER A 148 -1.20 2.60 -4.97
C SER A 148 -0.31 3.61 -5.71
N ARG A 149 0.31 4.52 -5.00
CA ARG A 149 1.06 5.70 -5.52
C ARG A 149 0.20 6.75 -6.20
N THR A 150 -1.11 6.62 -6.15
CA THR A 150 -2.09 7.51 -6.77
C THR A 150 -3.13 7.95 -5.76
N ASN A 151 -3.60 9.20 -5.84
CA ASN A 151 -4.67 9.71 -4.98
C ASN A 151 -6.06 9.20 -5.42
N ASP A 152 -6.30 9.21 -6.73
CA ASP A 152 -7.63 9.09 -7.33
C ASP A 152 -7.89 7.67 -7.90
N SER A 153 -7.00 6.71 -7.61
CA SER A 153 -7.18 5.31 -7.96
C SER A 153 -6.81 4.43 -6.78
N MET A 154 -7.61 3.40 -6.55
CA MET A 154 -7.40 2.40 -5.50
C MET A 154 -7.10 1.05 -6.12
N MET A 155 -6.26 0.27 -5.44
CA MET A 155 -6.05 -1.14 -5.76
C MET A 155 -7.22 -1.98 -5.25
N PRO A 156 -7.44 -3.18 -5.79
CA PRO A 156 -8.45 -4.10 -5.27
C PRO A 156 -8.27 -4.36 -3.77
N PHE A 157 -9.37 -4.46 -3.05
CA PHE A 157 -9.34 -4.70 -1.61
C PHE A 157 -9.13 -6.17 -1.30
N LEU A 158 -8.29 -6.43 -0.31
CA LEU A 158 -8.05 -7.77 0.23
C LEU A 158 -9.22 -8.21 1.14
N ASP A 159 -9.50 -9.50 1.19
CA ASP A 159 -10.57 -10.08 2.02
C ASP A 159 -10.31 -10.02 3.53
N GLY A 160 -9.04 -9.92 3.92
CA GLY A 160 -8.61 -9.94 5.32
C GLY A 160 -9.32 -8.92 6.22
N PRO A 161 -9.38 -7.64 5.87
CA PRO A 161 -10.09 -6.61 6.65
C PRO A 161 -11.57 -6.94 6.86
N THR A 162 -12.25 -7.39 5.81
CA THR A 162 -13.66 -7.80 5.88
C THR A 162 -13.86 -8.99 6.80
N PHE A 163 -13.00 -10.00 6.72
CA PHE A 163 -13.03 -11.17 7.60
C PHE A 163 -12.85 -10.78 9.07
N ILE A 164 -11.88 -9.91 9.38
CA ILE A 164 -11.62 -9.41 10.75
C ILE A 164 -12.84 -8.66 11.28
N ALA A 165 -13.35 -7.68 10.51
CA ALA A 165 -14.48 -6.85 10.93
C ALA A 165 -15.75 -7.68 11.19
N ARG A 166 -16.11 -8.59 10.28
CA ARG A 166 -17.28 -9.47 10.43
C ARG A 166 -17.14 -10.45 11.58
N THR A 167 -15.94 -10.98 11.82
CA THR A 167 -15.70 -11.89 12.95
C THR A 167 -15.84 -11.15 14.27
N ALA A 168 -15.30 -9.93 14.37
CA ALA A 168 -15.49 -9.07 15.54
C ALA A 168 -16.97 -8.72 15.74
N ALA A 169 -17.70 -8.33 14.68
CA ALA A 169 -19.11 -7.99 14.74
C ALA A 169 -19.97 -9.14 15.29
N ARG A 170 -19.74 -10.38 14.82
CA ARG A 170 -20.44 -11.57 15.35
C ARG A 170 -20.19 -11.82 16.84
N ARG A 171 -18.98 -11.53 17.32
CA ARG A 171 -18.66 -11.72 18.74
C ARG A 171 -19.28 -10.64 19.60
N ARG A 172 -19.25 -9.39 19.12
CA ARG A 172 -19.77 -8.22 19.82
C ARG A 172 -21.32 -8.19 19.86
N SER A 173 -21.98 -8.60 18.78
CA SER A 173 -23.45 -8.64 18.71
C SER A 173 -24.08 -9.56 19.78
N LYS A 174 -23.38 -10.65 20.17
CA LYS A 174 -23.80 -11.51 21.29
C LYS A 174 -23.83 -10.79 22.64
N LEU A 175 -23.16 -9.65 22.75
CA LEU A 175 -23.10 -8.78 23.92
C LEU A 175 -23.95 -7.50 23.74
N GLY A 176 -24.73 -7.40 22.67
CA GLY A 176 -25.50 -6.19 22.33
C GLY A 176 -24.63 -4.99 21.90
N LEU A 177 -23.36 -5.23 21.50
CA LEU A 177 -22.40 -4.20 21.14
C LEU A 177 -22.20 -4.13 19.62
N ARG A 178 -21.97 -2.92 19.10
CA ARG A 178 -21.79 -2.65 17.67
C ARG A 178 -20.34 -2.76 17.24
N THR A 179 -20.15 -2.98 15.94
CA THR A 179 -18.87 -2.88 15.24
C THR A 179 -19.06 -1.99 14.03
N VAL A 180 -18.15 -1.05 13.81
CA VAL A 180 -18.23 -0.07 12.72
C VAL A 180 -16.92 0.05 11.96
N ILE A 181 -17.03 0.43 10.70
CA ILE A 181 -15.90 0.80 9.83
C ILE A 181 -16.02 2.29 9.53
N HIS A 182 -14.92 3.03 9.70
CA HIS A 182 -14.79 4.38 9.19
C HIS A 182 -13.94 4.38 7.92
N PRO A 183 -14.52 4.60 6.73
CA PRO A 183 -13.74 4.92 5.56
C PRO A 183 -13.00 6.24 5.77
N VAL A 184 -11.74 6.30 5.33
CA VAL A 184 -10.93 7.52 5.42
C VAL A 184 -10.32 7.82 4.07
N ALA A 185 -10.53 9.03 3.55
CA ALA A 185 -9.88 9.48 2.32
C ALA A 185 -8.59 10.24 2.65
N ILE A 186 -7.50 9.85 2.01
CA ILE A 186 -6.20 10.55 2.08
C ILE A 186 -5.89 11.08 0.69
N ARG A 187 -5.64 12.39 0.60
CA ARG A 187 -5.28 13.06 -0.65
C ARG A 187 -4.07 13.97 -0.46
N TYR A 188 -3.07 13.75 -1.28
CA TYR A 188 -1.87 14.61 -1.36
C TYR A 188 -2.05 15.63 -2.47
N VAL A 189 -1.90 16.90 -2.13
CA VAL A 189 -2.03 18.03 -3.07
C VAL A 189 -0.69 18.72 -3.16
N PHE A 190 -0.14 18.79 -4.36
CA PHE A 190 1.08 19.53 -4.61
C PHE A 190 0.81 21.04 -4.61
N THR A 191 1.69 21.82 -3.96
CA THR A 191 1.50 23.27 -3.78
C THR A 191 2.72 24.07 -4.19
N GLY A 192 3.67 23.44 -4.89
CA GLY A 192 4.88 24.07 -5.37
C GLY A 192 4.78 24.54 -6.83
N ASP A 193 5.93 24.83 -7.42
CA ASP A 193 6.05 25.11 -8.85
C ASP A 193 5.99 23.80 -9.65
N PHE A 194 4.90 23.61 -10.36
CA PHE A 194 4.61 22.39 -11.12
C PHE A 194 5.67 22.10 -12.18
N LYS A 195 6.04 23.10 -12.99
CA LYS A 195 7.01 22.92 -14.09
C LYS A 195 8.38 22.53 -13.56
N LYS A 196 8.82 23.20 -12.50
CA LYS A 196 10.10 22.90 -11.83
C LYS A 196 10.10 21.49 -11.25
N GLU A 197 8.99 21.10 -10.62
CA GLU A 197 8.85 19.77 -10.00
C GLU A 197 8.79 18.66 -11.04
N LEU A 198 8.03 18.86 -12.12
CA LEU A 198 7.95 17.90 -13.22
C LEU A 198 9.33 17.69 -13.86
N ASN A 199 10.09 18.75 -14.14
CA ASN A 199 11.45 18.63 -14.66
C ASN A 199 12.35 17.87 -13.68
N ARG A 200 12.29 18.19 -12.39
CA ARG A 200 13.07 17.49 -11.35
C ARG A 200 12.83 15.99 -11.34
N LEU A 201 11.59 15.55 -11.61
CA LEU A 201 11.24 14.14 -11.70
C LEU A 201 11.62 13.53 -13.04
N MET A 202 11.29 14.21 -14.13
CA MET A 202 11.34 13.64 -15.47
C MET A 202 12.73 13.70 -16.14
N ASP A 203 13.55 14.72 -15.89
CA ASP A 203 14.88 14.82 -16.50
C ASP A 203 15.72 13.54 -16.22
N PRO A 204 15.87 13.06 -14.96
CA PRO A 204 16.61 11.82 -14.72
C PRO A 204 15.89 10.56 -15.21
N VAL A 205 14.57 10.57 -15.37
CA VAL A 205 13.80 9.47 -15.98
C VAL A 205 14.11 9.37 -17.46
N GLU A 206 14.08 10.50 -18.16
CA GLU A 206 14.40 10.57 -19.60
C GLU A 206 15.84 10.14 -19.88
N ASP A 207 16.80 10.58 -19.04
CA ASP A 207 18.21 10.16 -19.15
C ASP A 207 18.34 8.64 -18.97
N SER A 208 17.68 8.06 -17.95
CA SER A 208 17.73 6.61 -17.65
C SER A 208 17.09 5.76 -18.75
N LEU A 209 16.08 6.30 -19.42
CA LEU A 209 15.38 5.64 -20.54
C LEU A 209 15.97 6.00 -21.90
N LYS A 210 17.05 6.81 -21.96
CA LYS A 210 17.69 7.29 -23.20
C LYS A 210 16.70 8.00 -24.14
N LEU A 211 15.77 8.75 -23.58
CA LEU A 211 14.82 9.57 -24.31
C LEU A 211 15.40 10.97 -24.57
N SER A 212 15.01 11.58 -25.68
CA SER A 212 15.27 13.02 -25.91
C SER A 212 14.58 13.87 -24.85
N ALA A 213 15.16 15.02 -24.51
CA ALA A 213 14.59 15.96 -23.56
C ALA A 213 13.16 16.37 -23.94
N GLY A 214 12.24 16.25 -22.97
CA GLY A 214 10.81 16.44 -23.20
C GLY A 214 10.20 17.70 -22.62
N GLN A 215 11.03 18.70 -22.23
CA GLN A 215 10.52 19.93 -21.58
C GLN A 215 9.60 20.77 -22.48
N SER A 216 9.64 20.59 -23.81
CA SER A 216 8.74 21.24 -24.78
C SER A 216 7.42 20.50 -25.00
N LEU A 217 7.29 19.26 -24.51
CA LEU A 217 6.07 18.47 -24.64
C LEU A 217 5.01 18.93 -23.64
N GLU A 218 3.75 18.64 -24.00
CA GLU A 218 2.65 18.73 -23.04
C GLU A 218 2.95 17.79 -21.84
N PRO A 219 2.73 18.23 -20.60
CA PRO A 219 3.13 17.49 -19.39
C PRO A 219 2.68 16.03 -19.33
N ALA A 220 1.41 15.75 -19.62
CA ALA A 220 0.90 14.39 -19.60
C ALA A 220 1.44 13.54 -20.76
N ALA A 221 1.65 14.13 -21.94
CA ALA A 221 2.26 13.46 -23.08
C ALA A 221 3.73 13.08 -22.78
N ARG A 222 4.47 13.97 -22.11
CA ARG A 222 5.84 13.71 -21.65
C ARG A 222 5.90 12.49 -20.74
N VAL A 223 4.99 12.42 -19.76
CA VAL A 223 4.93 11.31 -18.78
C VAL A 223 4.45 10.01 -19.44
N ARG A 224 3.45 10.06 -20.33
CA ARG A 224 3.00 8.88 -21.11
C ARG A 224 4.15 8.29 -21.92
N ARG A 225 4.90 9.12 -22.67
CA ARG A 225 6.09 8.68 -23.43
C ARG A 225 7.10 7.93 -22.55
N ALA A 226 7.35 8.43 -21.35
CA ALA A 226 8.28 7.78 -20.43
C ALA A 226 7.73 6.46 -19.87
N LEU A 227 6.41 6.39 -19.62
CA LEU A 227 5.76 5.14 -19.18
C LEU A 227 5.84 4.07 -20.28
N ASP A 228 5.60 4.44 -21.55
CA ASP A 228 5.72 3.52 -22.68
C ASP A 228 7.15 2.99 -22.81
N ALA A 229 8.15 3.87 -22.69
CA ALA A 229 9.56 3.48 -22.70
C ALA A 229 9.96 2.58 -21.50
N LEU A 230 9.38 2.82 -20.31
CA LEU A 230 9.55 1.94 -19.16
C LEU A 230 8.99 0.54 -19.44
N VAL A 231 7.82 0.44 -20.07
CA VAL A 231 7.22 -0.86 -20.44
C VAL A 231 8.13 -1.60 -21.41
N VAL A 232 8.60 -0.94 -22.48
CA VAL A 232 9.59 -1.53 -23.43
C VAL A 232 10.82 -2.05 -22.70
N LYS A 233 11.37 -1.23 -21.80
CA LYS A 233 12.54 -1.64 -21.00
C LYS A 233 12.27 -2.90 -20.19
N ARG A 234 11.10 -3.00 -19.56
CA ARG A 234 10.71 -4.16 -18.75
C ARG A 234 10.42 -5.39 -19.60
N GLU A 235 9.81 -5.23 -20.78
CA GLU A 235 9.64 -6.34 -21.73
C GLU A 235 10.97 -6.96 -22.09
N LEU A 236 11.98 -6.14 -22.46
CA LEU A 236 13.33 -6.62 -22.78
C LEU A 236 14.03 -7.28 -21.58
N GLU A 237 13.88 -6.72 -20.38
CA GLU A 237 14.48 -7.28 -19.14
C GLU A 237 13.89 -8.63 -18.74
N PHE A 238 12.67 -8.94 -19.16
CA PHE A 238 11.96 -10.17 -18.81
C PHE A 238 11.71 -11.07 -20.01
N ASP A 239 12.40 -10.85 -21.12
CA ASP A 239 12.35 -11.66 -22.34
C ASP A 239 10.92 -11.78 -22.92
N VAL A 240 10.14 -10.69 -22.84
CA VAL A 240 8.82 -10.58 -23.45
C VAL A 240 8.93 -9.74 -24.72
N GLU A 241 8.62 -10.33 -25.88
CA GLU A 241 8.67 -9.62 -27.16
C GLU A 241 7.70 -8.44 -27.18
N PRO A 242 8.16 -7.21 -27.49
CA PRO A 242 7.30 -6.04 -27.59
C PRO A 242 6.26 -6.20 -28.71
N ASP A 243 5.00 -5.87 -28.40
CA ASP A 243 3.92 -5.85 -29.39
C ASP A 243 3.37 -4.44 -29.55
N ASN A 244 3.80 -3.76 -30.60
CA ASN A 244 3.41 -2.39 -30.88
C ASN A 244 1.99 -2.25 -31.49
N SER A 245 1.28 -3.34 -31.75
CA SER A 245 -0.11 -3.34 -32.20
C SER A 245 -1.09 -3.16 -31.04
N LEU A 246 -0.67 -3.47 -29.81
CA LEU A 246 -1.47 -3.35 -28.60
C LEU A 246 -1.53 -1.91 -28.08
N SER A 247 -2.64 -1.57 -27.42
CA SER A 247 -2.73 -0.34 -26.63
C SER A 247 -1.68 -0.35 -25.49
N PRO A 248 -1.26 0.81 -24.97
CA PRO A 248 -0.34 0.88 -23.83
C PRO A 248 -0.85 0.10 -22.61
N PHE A 249 -2.16 0.05 -22.39
CA PHE A 249 -2.78 -0.72 -21.31
C PHE A 249 -2.67 -2.22 -21.57
N ASP A 250 -3.13 -2.70 -22.75
CA ASP A 250 -3.08 -4.13 -23.09
C ASP A 250 -1.65 -4.66 -23.09
N ARG A 251 -0.70 -3.82 -23.48
CA ARG A 251 0.72 -4.15 -23.46
C ARG A 251 1.23 -4.36 -22.03
N ARG A 252 0.85 -3.51 -21.07
CA ARG A 252 1.17 -3.69 -19.65
C ARG A 252 0.53 -4.96 -19.07
N GLN A 253 -0.74 -5.23 -19.42
CA GLN A 253 -1.43 -6.45 -19.01
C GLN A 253 -0.72 -7.70 -19.54
N ARG A 254 -0.40 -7.72 -20.85
CA ARG A 254 0.34 -8.82 -21.48
C ARG A 254 1.69 -9.06 -20.80
N LEU A 255 2.46 -8.01 -20.52
CA LEU A 255 3.72 -8.12 -19.79
C LEU A 255 3.51 -8.76 -18.41
N SER A 256 2.54 -8.26 -17.64
CA SER A 256 2.20 -8.80 -16.32
C SER A 256 1.81 -10.28 -16.38
N ASP A 257 0.94 -10.66 -17.32
CA ASP A 257 0.49 -12.04 -17.47
C ASP A 257 1.62 -12.98 -17.93
N SER A 258 2.47 -12.52 -18.82
CA SER A 258 3.60 -13.31 -19.32
C SER A 258 4.63 -13.62 -18.21
N VAL A 259 4.98 -12.61 -17.40
CA VAL A 259 5.96 -12.81 -16.33
C VAL A 259 5.39 -13.64 -15.19
N MET A 260 4.09 -13.46 -14.85
CA MET A 260 3.42 -14.28 -13.85
C MET A 260 3.29 -15.72 -14.28
N ALA A 261 2.86 -15.97 -15.54
CA ALA A 261 2.76 -17.32 -16.09
C ALA A 261 4.10 -18.08 -16.01
N THR A 262 5.22 -17.40 -16.26
CA THR A 262 6.56 -18.01 -16.14
C THR A 262 6.84 -18.46 -14.69
N ALA A 263 6.50 -17.64 -13.70
CA ALA A 263 6.68 -17.97 -12.29
C ALA A 263 5.73 -19.10 -11.84
N GLU A 264 4.47 -19.06 -12.25
CA GLU A 264 3.44 -20.05 -11.93
C GLU A 264 3.78 -21.43 -12.51
N LEU A 265 4.13 -21.48 -13.78
CA LEU A 265 4.55 -22.73 -14.43
C LEU A 265 5.75 -23.37 -13.73
N ARG A 266 6.70 -22.57 -13.27
CA ARG A 266 7.83 -23.07 -12.51
C ARG A 266 7.42 -23.55 -11.11
N CYS A 267 6.57 -22.80 -10.40
CA CYS A 267 6.17 -23.12 -9.03
C CYS A 267 5.17 -24.27 -8.96
N PHE A 268 4.23 -24.33 -9.90
CA PHE A 268 3.03 -25.18 -9.81
C PHE A 268 2.83 -26.10 -11.02
N GLY A 269 3.58 -25.92 -12.11
CA GLY A 269 3.41 -26.67 -13.36
C GLY A 269 2.23 -26.20 -14.22
N GLU A 270 1.43 -25.26 -13.74
CA GLU A 270 0.26 -24.73 -14.45
C GLU A 270 0.05 -23.25 -14.15
N ARG A 271 -0.79 -22.57 -14.92
CA ARG A 271 -1.19 -21.17 -14.69
C ARG A 271 -2.37 -21.12 -13.73
N SER A 272 -2.36 -20.15 -12.83
CA SER A 272 -3.49 -19.87 -11.96
C SER A 272 -4.58 -19.08 -12.69
N GLU A 273 -5.85 -19.43 -12.46
CA GLU A 273 -7.03 -18.68 -12.92
C GLU A 273 -7.50 -17.63 -11.91
N SER A 274 -6.80 -17.50 -10.78
CA SER A 274 -7.11 -16.52 -9.72
C SER A 274 -6.90 -15.08 -10.20
N ASP A 275 -7.49 -14.12 -9.49
CA ASP A 275 -7.19 -12.71 -9.70
C ASP A 275 -5.69 -12.41 -9.45
N PHE A 276 -5.21 -11.29 -10.01
CA PHE A 276 -3.78 -10.98 -10.00
C PHE A 276 -3.17 -10.89 -8.59
N SER A 277 -3.92 -10.42 -7.59
CA SER A 277 -3.44 -10.29 -6.21
C SER A 277 -3.25 -11.67 -5.56
N ASN A 278 -4.16 -12.61 -5.83
CA ASN A 278 -4.05 -13.98 -5.38
C ASN A 278 -2.90 -14.72 -6.07
N ARG A 279 -2.74 -14.56 -7.39
CA ARG A 279 -1.61 -15.11 -8.15
C ARG A 279 -0.26 -14.69 -7.56
N ILE A 280 -0.09 -13.39 -7.31
CA ILE A 280 1.12 -12.85 -6.66
C ILE A 280 1.33 -13.49 -5.29
N ARG A 281 0.28 -13.59 -4.48
CA ARG A 281 0.35 -14.18 -3.14
C ARG A 281 0.73 -15.66 -3.18
N GLU A 282 0.16 -16.42 -4.09
CA GLU A 282 0.43 -17.86 -4.26
C GLU A 282 1.90 -18.10 -4.60
N VAL A 283 2.43 -17.42 -5.62
CA VAL A 283 3.86 -17.51 -6.00
C VAL A 283 4.76 -17.12 -4.84
N ARG A 284 4.48 -15.99 -4.16
CA ARG A 284 5.28 -15.52 -3.02
C ARG A 284 5.24 -16.51 -1.86
N SER A 285 4.06 -17.04 -1.53
CA SER A 285 3.92 -18.02 -0.45
C SER A 285 4.64 -19.34 -0.72
N HIS A 286 4.84 -19.69 -1.99
CA HIS A 286 5.64 -20.85 -2.40
C HIS A 286 7.14 -20.55 -2.33
N VAL A 287 7.57 -19.44 -2.89
CA VAL A 287 9.00 -19.09 -3.04
C VAL A 287 9.66 -18.69 -1.73
N PHE A 288 8.95 -17.99 -0.83
CA PHE A 288 9.51 -17.52 0.43
C PHE A 288 10.04 -18.61 1.35
N PRO A 289 9.32 -19.71 1.63
CA PRO A 289 9.83 -20.80 2.45
C PRO A 289 11.08 -21.45 1.85
N GLU A 290 11.16 -21.58 0.51
CA GLU A 290 12.32 -22.12 -0.17
C GLU A 290 13.56 -21.24 0.04
N LEU A 291 13.42 -19.91 -0.10
CA LEU A 291 14.51 -18.97 0.16
C LEU A 291 14.92 -18.88 1.65
N LEU A 292 14.00 -19.15 2.59
CA LEU A 292 14.33 -19.27 4.01
C LEU A 292 15.15 -20.53 4.29
N ALA A 293 14.87 -21.63 3.58
CA ALA A 293 15.60 -22.89 3.65
C ALA A 293 16.81 -22.91 2.71
N LYS A 294 17.46 -21.77 2.48
CA LYS A 294 18.52 -21.53 1.49
C LYS A 294 19.69 -22.53 1.54
N GLU A 295 19.94 -23.17 2.69
CA GLU A 295 20.97 -24.21 2.82
C GLU A 295 20.74 -25.43 1.89
N ASN A 296 19.52 -25.59 1.41
CA ASN A 296 19.11 -26.67 0.51
C ASN A 296 19.07 -26.23 -0.97
N LEU A 297 19.43 -24.99 -1.29
CA LEU A 297 19.40 -24.44 -2.65
C LEU A 297 20.81 -24.10 -3.12
N SER A 298 21.12 -24.49 -4.36
CA SER A 298 22.30 -24.00 -5.06
C SER A 298 22.18 -22.48 -5.35
N ASP A 299 23.29 -21.82 -5.63
CA ASP A 299 23.31 -20.40 -5.99
C ASP A 299 22.42 -20.08 -7.21
N GLU A 300 22.36 -21.00 -8.18
CA GLU A 300 21.52 -20.83 -9.38
C GLU A 300 20.03 -20.96 -9.04
N GLU A 301 19.65 -21.91 -8.21
CA GLU A 301 18.28 -22.04 -7.73
C GLU A 301 17.86 -20.84 -6.92
N GLN A 302 18.71 -20.28 -6.06
CA GLN A 302 18.42 -19.04 -5.32
C GLN A 302 18.17 -17.87 -6.28
N LYS A 303 18.99 -17.69 -7.33
CA LYS A 303 18.77 -16.65 -8.35
C LYS A 303 17.41 -16.80 -9.05
N ILE A 304 17.04 -18.03 -9.40
CA ILE A 304 15.74 -18.32 -10.02
C ILE A 304 14.59 -17.89 -9.06
N ARG A 305 14.65 -18.24 -7.76
CA ARG A 305 13.65 -17.84 -6.76
C ARG A 305 13.56 -16.32 -6.61
N TRP A 306 14.70 -15.65 -6.57
CA TRP A 306 14.73 -14.19 -6.55
C TRP A 306 14.10 -13.59 -7.81
N ARG A 307 14.37 -14.17 -8.98
CA ARG A 307 13.76 -13.73 -10.24
C ARG A 307 12.24 -13.90 -10.25
N ASP A 308 11.70 -14.93 -9.59
CA ASP A 308 10.24 -15.08 -9.45
C ASP A 308 9.64 -14.02 -8.52
N LEU A 309 10.33 -13.66 -7.44
CA LEU A 309 9.89 -12.51 -6.62
C LEU A 309 9.92 -11.20 -7.40
N GLU A 310 10.93 -10.98 -8.26
CA GLU A 310 10.98 -9.84 -9.16
C GLU A 310 9.81 -9.83 -10.14
N ARG A 311 9.40 -10.98 -10.68
CA ARG A 311 8.21 -11.13 -11.54
C ARG A 311 6.94 -10.72 -10.80
N THR A 312 6.75 -11.17 -9.57
CA THR A 312 5.60 -10.76 -8.75
C THR A 312 5.61 -9.26 -8.47
N TYR A 313 6.78 -8.67 -8.27
CA TYR A 313 6.92 -7.24 -8.05
C TYR A 313 6.64 -6.43 -9.31
N LEU A 314 7.16 -6.85 -10.47
CA LEU A 314 6.87 -6.20 -11.75
C LEU A 314 5.37 -6.21 -12.06
N THR A 315 4.72 -7.37 -11.86
CA THR A 315 3.25 -7.48 -12.03
C THR A 315 2.51 -6.47 -11.19
N TRP A 316 2.88 -6.33 -9.92
CA TRP A 316 2.31 -5.30 -9.04
C TRP A 316 2.58 -3.88 -9.55
N GLN A 317 3.81 -3.59 -9.99
CA GLN A 317 4.16 -2.27 -10.55
C GLN A 317 3.28 -1.94 -11.76
N MET A 318 3.15 -2.84 -12.71
CA MET A 318 2.38 -2.62 -13.93
C MET A 318 0.87 -2.46 -13.65
N ALA A 319 0.30 -3.28 -12.77
CA ALA A 319 -1.10 -3.20 -12.37
C ALA A 319 -1.46 -1.89 -11.63
N SER A 320 -0.48 -1.26 -10.99
CA SER A 320 -0.69 0.00 -10.25
C SER A 320 -0.57 1.28 -11.10
N TYR A 321 -0.48 1.15 -12.44
CA TYR A 321 -0.65 2.27 -13.38
C TYR A 321 -2.09 2.25 -13.92
N PRO A 322 -3.01 3.13 -13.43
CA PRO A 322 -4.38 3.14 -13.93
C PRO A 322 -4.42 3.56 -15.40
N ASP A 323 -5.31 2.97 -16.19
CA ASP A 323 -5.31 3.10 -17.65
C ASP A 323 -5.51 4.54 -18.11
N ASP A 324 -6.55 5.18 -17.65
CA ASP A 324 -6.99 6.51 -18.08
C ASP A 324 -6.55 7.65 -17.13
N TYR A 325 -5.62 7.37 -16.21
CA TYR A 325 -5.22 8.33 -15.17
C TYR A 325 -4.64 9.64 -15.73
N LEU A 326 -3.99 9.56 -16.89
CA LEU A 326 -3.45 10.69 -17.65
C LEU A 326 -4.30 11.06 -18.87
N ALA A 327 -5.51 10.52 -19.01
CA ALA A 327 -6.39 10.83 -20.14
C ALA A 327 -7.03 12.22 -20.00
N GLY A 328 -7.42 12.79 -21.12
CA GLY A 328 -8.07 14.10 -21.18
C GLY A 328 -7.17 15.22 -20.67
N ASN A 329 -7.66 15.98 -19.69
CA ASN A 329 -6.92 17.06 -19.04
C ASN A 329 -6.62 16.69 -17.57
N PRO A 330 -5.61 15.87 -17.29
CA PRO A 330 -5.31 15.41 -15.94
C PRO A 330 -4.82 16.56 -15.06
N SER A 331 -5.13 16.49 -13.78
CA SER A 331 -4.62 17.46 -12.80
C SER A 331 -3.09 17.39 -12.68
N ASN A 332 -2.47 18.47 -12.23
CA ASN A 332 -1.04 18.51 -11.96
C ASN A 332 -0.61 17.41 -10.97
N ASP A 333 -1.45 17.09 -9.98
CA ASP A 333 -1.18 16.01 -9.02
C ASP A 333 -1.07 14.66 -9.71
N ARG A 334 -2.02 14.31 -10.61
CA ARG A 334 -1.99 13.05 -11.37
C ARG A 334 -0.74 12.92 -12.23
N VAL A 335 -0.34 14.00 -12.90
CA VAL A 335 0.88 14.02 -13.72
C VAL A 335 2.11 13.78 -12.87
N LEU A 336 2.25 14.48 -11.74
CA LEU A 336 3.39 14.32 -10.82
C LEU A 336 3.42 12.95 -10.15
N GLU A 337 2.26 12.36 -9.86
CA GLU A 337 2.15 11.02 -9.27
C GLU A 337 2.72 9.95 -10.19
N ILE A 338 2.31 9.96 -11.46
CA ILE A 338 2.83 8.99 -12.42
C ILE A 338 4.31 9.25 -12.71
N ALA A 339 4.75 10.52 -12.82
CA ALA A 339 6.16 10.86 -12.98
C ALA A 339 7.03 10.36 -11.81
N ALA A 340 6.56 10.57 -10.56
CA ALA A 340 7.24 10.09 -9.36
C ALA A 340 7.28 8.56 -9.27
N LYS A 341 6.19 7.90 -9.71
CA LYS A 341 6.10 6.44 -9.76
C LYS A 341 7.07 5.85 -10.78
N ILE A 342 7.15 6.40 -12.01
CA ILE A 342 8.12 5.97 -13.02
C ILE A 342 9.54 6.12 -12.47
N TYR A 343 9.84 7.26 -11.81
CA TYR A 343 11.15 7.46 -11.19
C TYR A 343 11.47 6.38 -10.15
N GLU A 344 10.50 6.05 -9.27
CA GLU A 344 10.67 5.01 -8.25
C GLU A 344 10.87 3.63 -8.88
N ASP A 345 10.07 3.29 -9.89
CA ASP A 345 10.14 1.99 -10.58
C ASP A 345 11.45 1.78 -11.36
N LEU A 346 12.12 2.87 -11.77
CA LEU A 346 13.44 2.82 -12.41
C LEU A 346 14.60 2.74 -11.40
N ASN A 347 14.47 3.37 -10.24
CA ASN A 347 15.60 3.60 -9.33
C ASN A 347 15.48 2.81 -8.01
N ASP A 348 14.40 2.09 -7.79
CA ASP A 348 14.05 1.42 -6.53
C ASP A 348 14.06 2.37 -5.29
N LYS A 349 13.94 3.65 -5.52
CA LYS A 349 13.95 4.69 -4.48
C LYS A 349 12.84 5.71 -4.73
N PRO A 350 11.93 5.93 -3.76
CA PRO A 350 10.90 6.94 -3.90
C PRO A 350 11.51 8.34 -3.97
N ARG A 351 11.01 9.17 -4.87
CA ARG A 351 11.34 10.58 -4.94
C ARG A 351 10.12 11.40 -4.56
N LYS A 352 10.11 11.88 -3.33
CA LYS A 352 8.99 12.66 -2.80
C LYS A 352 8.86 14.00 -3.51
N CYS A 353 7.64 14.46 -3.77
CA CYS A 353 7.40 15.82 -4.26
C CYS A 353 7.80 16.86 -3.20
N SER A 354 8.35 17.98 -3.65
CA SER A 354 9.07 18.94 -2.79
C SER A 354 8.18 19.72 -1.84
N ARG A 355 6.89 19.85 -2.11
CA ARG A 355 5.96 20.65 -1.28
C ARG A 355 4.54 20.15 -1.41
N GLN A 356 4.05 19.48 -0.36
CA GLN A 356 2.72 18.90 -0.36
C GLN A 356 1.88 19.34 0.83
N LYS A 357 0.59 19.48 0.59
CA LYS A 357 -0.47 19.55 1.61
C LYS A 357 -1.19 18.20 1.58
N VAL A 358 -1.61 17.70 2.74
CA VAL A 358 -2.40 16.47 2.81
C VAL A 358 -3.77 16.78 3.43
N ILE A 359 -4.80 16.23 2.81
CA ILE A 359 -6.18 16.26 3.31
C ILE A 359 -6.49 14.83 3.76
N VAL A 360 -6.95 14.70 5.00
CA VAL A 360 -7.40 13.44 5.60
C VAL A 360 -8.86 13.64 6.00
N GLU A 361 -9.77 12.86 5.46
CA GLU A 361 -11.20 12.98 5.72
C GLU A 361 -11.76 11.65 6.21
N CYS A 362 -12.23 11.64 7.46
CA CYS A 362 -12.93 10.52 8.06
C CYS A 362 -14.41 10.62 7.71
N CYS A 363 -14.95 9.58 7.08
CA CYS A 363 -16.35 9.49 6.70
C CYS A 363 -17.21 8.95 7.85
N GLU A 364 -18.53 9.02 7.69
CA GLU A 364 -19.51 8.42 8.60
C GLU A 364 -19.24 6.94 8.81
N ALA A 365 -19.59 6.48 10.00
CA ALA A 365 -19.45 5.08 10.39
C ALA A 365 -20.40 4.18 9.58
N ILE A 366 -19.87 3.10 9.03
CA ILE A 366 -20.64 2.04 8.40
C ILE A 366 -20.73 0.88 9.40
N GLU A 367 -21.94 0.52 9.81
CA GLU A 367 -22.15 -0.61 10.72
C GLU A 367 -21.86 -1.93 10.01
N VAL A 368 -21.12 -2.82 10.67
CA VAL A 368 -20.79 -4.14 10.17
C VAL A 368 -21.87 -5.14 10.64
N PRO A 369 -22.65 -5.73 9.73
CA PRO A 369 -23.68 -6.68 10.11
C PRO A 369 -23.08 -7.95 10.73
N ALA A 370 -23.68 -8.41 11.82
CA ALA A 370 -23.27 -9.66 12.49
C ALA A 370 -23.64 -10.89 11.65
N GLU A 371 -24.76 -10.82 10.92
CA GLU A 371 -25.26 -11.90 10.07
C GLU A 371 -24.67 -11.83 8.66
N LYS A 372 -24.54 -12.99 8.02
CA LYS A 372 -24.14 -13.08 6.64
C LYS A 372 -25.36 -12.75 5.76
N HIS A 373 -25.50 -11.52 5.28
CA HIS A 373 -26.41 -11.28 4.17
C HIS A 373 -25.91 -12.11 2.98
N ARG A 374 -26.64 -13.15 2.62
CA ARG A 374 -26.56 -13.72 1.29
C ARG A 374 -27.33 -12.72 0.41
N GLY A 375 -26.61 -11.79 -0.20
CA GLY A 375 -27.17 -11.04 -1.33
C GLY A 375 -27.65 -12.01 -2.41
N PRO A 376 -28.58 -11.59 -3.29
CA PRO A 376 -28.86 -12.37 -4.48
C PRO A 376 -27.52 -12.65 -5.16
N GLU A 377 -27.31 -13.90 -5.59
CA GLU A 377 -26.16 -14.29 -6.40
C GLU A 377 -26.14 -13.35 -7.60
N THR A 378 -25.29 -12.33 -7.54
CA THR A 378 -24.91 -11.62 -8.75
C THR A 378 -24.06 -12.63 -9.51
N ASP A 379 -24.64 -13.13 -10.57
CA ASP A 379 -23.96 -13.97 -11.55
C ASP A 379 -22.59 -13.41 -11.84
N ARG A 380 -21.64 -14.31 -11.87
CA ARG A 380 -20.19 -14.12 -12.00
C ARG A 380 -19.79 -13.35 -13.25
#